data_e07c13123a8ca8bb8932efb2cf47fa87
#
_entry.id   e07c13123a8ca8bb8932efb2cf47fa87
#
_cell.length_a   1.000
_cell.length_b   1.000
_cell.length_c   1.000
_cell.angle_alpha   90.00
_cell.angle_beta   90.00
_cell.angle_gamma   90.00
#
_symmetry.space_group_name_H-M   'P 1'
#
loop_
_entity.id
_entity.type
_entity.pdbx_description
1 polymer ?
#
loop_
_entity_poly.entity_id
_entity_poly.type
_entity_poly.pdbx_seq_one_letter_code
_entity_poly.pdbx_strand_id
1 'polypeptide(L)'
;LEITDIDPIRYQLIFERFLNPERVSMPDIDIDFCYERRQEVIDYVGRKYGKEKVVQIVTFGTLAAKGVIRDVGRVMDLPYSFVDSIAKMIPNELNMTIDKALSMNAELRKLYESDEQVHVLIDMSKRLEGLPRHTSMHAAGVVICPEAADHFVPLSRGSDGSITTQFTMTTLEELGLLKMDFLGLRTLTVIDHAVKMIEHDTGVKLDMEHLDYNDKKVLDSLCTGRTDGVFQLESGGMKSFMKELKPQNLEDIIAGISLYLSLIHI
;
A
#
# COMPACT_ATOMS: atom_id res chain seq x y z
N LEU A 1 -5.98 22.66 16.75
CA LEU A 1 -6.30 21.29 17.14
C LEU A 1 -5.08 20.34 17.10
N GLU A 2 -3.95 20.82 16.58
CA GLU A 2 -2.70 20.04 16.45
C GLU A 2 -2.89 18.67 15.74
N ILE A 3 -3.74 18.63 14.71
CA ILE A 3 -3.99 17.44 13.91
C ILE A 3 -2.93 17.30 12.82
N THR A 4 -2.35 18.40 12.37
CA THR A 4 -1.30 18.48 11.37
C THR A 4 -0.32 19.59 11.72
N ASP A 5 0.95 19.43 11.34
CA ASP A 5 1.99 20.45 11.50
C ASP A 5 2.05 21.41 10.29
N ILE A 6 1.21 21.17 9.27
CA ILE A 6 1.13 22.04 8.09
C ILE A 6 0.20 23.23 8.38
N ASP A 7 0.74 24.45 8.29
CA ASP A 7 -0.07 25.67 8.38
C ASP A 7 -0.80 25.93 7.05
N PRO A 8 -2.14 25.76 7.02
CA PRO A 8 -2.91 25.93 5.80
C PRO A 8 -2.89 27.36 5.24
N ILE A 9 -2.66 28.36 6.10
CA ILE A 9 -2.58 29.76 5.68
C ILE A 9 -1.25 30.05 5.01
N ARG A 10 -0.16 29.57 5.60
CA ARG A 10 1.20 29.71 5.04
C ARG A 10 1.30 29.11 3.64
N TYR A 11 0.68 27.95 3.42
CA TYR A 11 0.71 27.24 2.13
C TYR A 11 -0.51 27.54 1.24
N GLN A 12 -1.38 28.47 1.62
CA GLN A 12 -2.56 28.89 0.84
C GLN A 12 -3.42 27.71 0.37
N LEU A 13 -3.66 26.73 1.27
CA LEU A 13 -4.42 25.55 0.94
C LEU A 13 -5.89 25.89 0.70
N ILE A 14 -6.47 25.30 -0.34
CA ILE A 14 -7.87 25.51 -0.73
C ILE A 14 -8.75 24.59 0.13
N PHE A 15 -9.65 25.19 0.93
CA PHE A 15 -10.53 24.48 1.86
C PHE A 15 -11.49 23.52 1.16
N GLU A 16 -12.04 23.91 0.02
CA GLU A 16 -12.98 23.13 -0.79
C GLU A 16 -12.41 21.78 -1.27
N ARG A 17 -11.10 21.65 -1.35
CA ARG A 17 -10.45 20.38 -1.69
C ARG A 17 -10.62 19.35 -0.57
N PHE A 18 -10.73 19.78 0.68
CA PHE A 18 -10.86 18.88 1.85
C PHE A 18 -12.30 18.60 2.23
N LEU A 19 -13.23 19.50 1.88
CA LEU A 19 -14.66 19.36 2.14
C LEU A 19 -15.45 19.52 0.85
N ASN A 20 -15.76 18.41 0.21
CA ASN A 20 -16.69 18.37 -0.93
C ASN A 20 -18.07 17.92 -0.45
N PRO A 21 -19.12 18.77 -0.53
CA PRO A 21 -20.48 18.42 -0.13
C PRO A 21 -21.07 17.24 -0.92
N GLU A 22 -20.57 16.97 -2.11
CA GLU A 22 -21.00 15.84 -2.95
C GLU A 22 -20.37 14.50 -2.53
N ARG A 23 -19.37 14.52 -1.66
CA ARG A 23 -18.71 13.31 -1.17
C ARG A 23 -19.55 12.65 -0.08
N VAL A 24 -20.24 11.58 -0.42
CA VAL A 24 -21.04 10.76 0.49
C VAL A 24 -20.25 9.51 0.90
N SER A 25 -19.04 9.66 1.43
CA SER A 25 -18.25 8.55 1.94
C SER A 25 -17.71 8.87 3.33
N MET A 26 -17.49 7.81 4.13
CA MET A 26 -16.79 7.97 5.41
C MET A 26 -15.40 8.57 5.17
N PRO A 27 -14.89 9.41 6.08
CA PRO A 27 -13.52 9.94 5.95
C PRO A 27 -12.51 8.80 6.03
N ASP A 28 -11.54 8.82 5.13
CA ASP A 28 -10.37 7.95 5.18
C ASP A 28 -9.28 8.67 5.97
N ILE A 29 -8.82 8.04 7.05
CA ILE A 29 -7.86 8.66 7.98
C ILE A 29 -6.57 7.86 7.92
N ASP A 30 -5.63 8.35 7.10
CA ASP A 30 -4.30 7.79 6.97
C ASP A 30 -3.31 8.57 7.84
N ILE A 31 -2.58 7.88 8.70
CA ILE A 31 -1.57 8.50 9.57
C ILE A 31 -0.25 7.76 9.40
N ASP A 32 0.77 8.49 8.95
CA ASP A 32 2.11 7.96 8.75
C ASP A 32 2.90 7.95 10.06
N PHE A 33 3.43 6.78 10.43
CA PHE A 33 4.30 6.57 11.57
C PHE A 33 5.65 5.99 11.16
N CYS A 34 6.67 6.21 11.97
CA CYS A 34 7.91 5.47 11.89
C CYS A 34 7.62 3.96 11.88
N TYR A 35 8.15 3.25 10.87
CA TYR A 35 7.87 1.82 10.66
C TYR A 35 8.22 0.98 11.89
N GLU A 36 9.35 1.24 12.54
CA GLU A 36 9.83 0.46 13.68
C GLU A 36 8.99 0.68 14.94
N ARG A 37 8.40 1.87 15.11
CA ARG A 37 7.65 2.25 16.30
C ARG A 37 6.13 2.23 16.13
N ARG A 38 5.65 1.85 14.96
CA ARG A 38 4.20 1.79 14.66
C ARG A 38 3.43 0.94 15.68
N GLN A 39 3.99 -0.19 16.11
CA GLN A 39 3.33 -1.07 17.09
C GLN A 39 3.09 -0.37 18.43
N GLU A 40 3.99 0.50 18.87
CA GLU A 40 3.81 1.27 20.10
C GLU A 40 2.55 2.16 20.05
N VAL A 41 2.23 2.70 18.85
CA VAL A 41 1.02 3.52 18.63
C VAL A 41 -0.24 2.66 18.73
N ILE A 42 -0.25 1.47 18.11
CA ILE A 42 -1.39 0.54 18.20
C ILE A 42 -1.62 0.13 19.67
N ASP A 43 -0.56 -0.17 20.39
CA ASP A 43 -0.62 -0.52 21.79
C ASP A 43 -1.12 0.65 22.67
N TYR A 44 -0.71 1.88 22.32
CA TYR A 44 -1.20 3.08 22.99
C TYR A 44 -2.70 3.28 22.77
N VAL A 45 -3.17 3.12 21.54
CA VAL A 45 -4.60 3.23 21.19
C VAL A 45 -5.41 2.17 21.93
N GLY A 46 -4.90 0.93 21.96
CA GLY A 46 -5.52 -0.16 22.73
C GLY A 46 -5.59 0.12 24.23
N ARG A 47 -4.57 0.77 24.82
CA ARG A 47 -4.62 1.20 26.23
C ARG A 47 -5.56 2.35 26.47
N LYS A 48 -5.62 3.31 25.55
CA LYS A 48 -6.42 4.55 25.68
C LYS A 48 -7.92 4.29 25.56
N TYR A 49 -8.32 3.48 24.59
CA TYR A 49 -9.75 3.28 24.28
C TYR A 49 -10.31 1.96 24.80
N GLY A 50 -9.47 1.02 25.21
CA GLY A 50 -9.83 -0.32 25.64
C GLY A 50 -9.47 -1.36 24.57
N LYS A 51 -8.81 -2.45 24.98
CA LYS A 51 -8.38 -3.52 24.05
C LYS A 51 -9.56 -4.22 23.38
N GLU A 52 -10.71 -4.23 24.04
CA GLU A 52 -11.95 -4.81 23.53
C GLU A 52 -12.62 -3.93 22.46
N LYS A 53 -12.24 -2.65 22.36
CA LYS A 53 -12.79 -1.67 21.43
C LYS A 53 -11.91 -1.43 20.20
N VAL A 54 -10.66 -1.87 20.25
CA VAL A 54 -9.66 -1.65 19.20
C VAL A 54 -9.34 -2.97 18.53
N VAL A 55 -9.68 -3.09 17.25
CA VAL A 55 -9.50 -4.33 16.52
C VAL A 55 -8.89 -4.07 15.14
N GLN A 56 -8.01 -4.96 14.70
CA GLN A 56 -7.41 -4.91 13.38
C GLN A 56 -8.35 -5.50 12.33
N ILE A 57 -8.26 -4.98 11.11
CA ILE A 57 -9.11 -5.39 9.99
C ILE A 57 -8.54 -6.65 9.35
N VAL A 58 -9.40 -7.59 8.97
CA VAL A 58 -9.03 -8.75 8.17
C VAL A 58 -8.82 -8.36 6.72
N THR A 59 -7.90 -9.03 6.05
CA THR A 59 -7.80 -9.06 4.60
C THR A 59 -7.89 -10.51 4.11
N PHE A 60 -8.46 -10.67 2.93
CA PHE A 60 -8.55 -11.98 2.26
C PHE A 60 -7.54 -12.02 1.13
N GLY A 61 -6.57 -12.91 1.23
CA GLY A 61 -5.72 -13.26 0.10
C GLY A 61 -6.49 -14.11 -0.89
N THR A 62 -6.48 -13.73 -2.16
CA THR A 62 -7.16 -14.45 -3.23
C THR A 62 -6.21 -15.34 -4.01
N LEU A 63 -6.76 -16.32 -4.70
CA LEU A 63 -6.04 -17.18 -5.63
C LEU A 63 -5.71 -16.36 -6.90
N ALA A 64 -4.48 -15.82 -6.97
CA ALA A 64 -3.98 -15.12 -8.15
C ALA A 64 -3.55 -16.12 -9.23
N ALA A 65 -3.53 -15.68 -10.50
CA ALA A 65 -3.30 -16.51 -11.69
C ALA A 65 -2.15 -17.55 -11.56
N LYS A 66 -0.94 -17.12 -11.18
CA LYS A 66 0.19 -18.05 -11.00
C LYS A 66 0.02 -19.02 -9.82
N GLY A 67 -0.59 -18.52 -8.76
CA GLY A 67 -0.82 -19.28 -7.53
C GLY A 67 -1.86 -20.37 -7.75
N VAL A 68 -2.98 -20.04 -8.38
CA VAL A 68 -4.08 -20.96 -8.60
C VAL A 68 -3.67 -22.11 -9.53
N ILE A 69 -2.88 -21.84 -10.57
CA ILE A 69 -2.38 -22.90 -11.46
C ILE A 69 -1.52 -23.92 -10.69
N ARG A 70 -0.63 -23.44 -9.79
CA ARG A 70 0.18 -24.34 -8.97
C ARG A 70 -0.66 -25.13 -7.96
N ASP A 71 -1.66 -24.50 -7.38
CA ASP A 71 -2.54 -25.17 -6.42
C ASP A 71 -3.43 -26.22 -7.09
N VAL A 72 -4.02 -25.90 -8.24
CA VAL A 72 -4.82 -26.84 -9.03
C VAL A 72 -3.95 -27.98 -9.55
N GLY A 73 -2.77 -27.69 -10.10
CA GLY A 73 -1.83 -28.69 -10.56
C GLY A 73 -1.42 -29.69 -9.46
N ARG A 74 -1.21 -29.21 -8.24
CA ARG A 74 -0.93 -30.05 -7.08
C ARG A 74 -2.12 -30.95 -6.72
N VAL A 75 -3.35 -30.43 -6.77
CA VAL A 75 -4.56 -31.20 -6.49
C VAL A 75 -4.83 -32.25 -7.56
N MET A 76 -4.47 -31.95 -8.81
CA MET A 76 -4.56 -32.88 -9.94
C MET A 76 -3.39 -33.89 -9.99
N ASP A 77 -2.50 -33.86 -8.98
CA ASP A 77 -1.30 -34.71 -8.89
C ASP A 77 -0.37 -34.59 -10.10
N LEU A 78 -0.28 -33.40 -10.69
CA LEU A 78 0.60 -33.12 -11.81
C LEU A 78 2.04 -32.85 -11.34
N PRO A 79 3.07 -33.23 -12.12
CA PRO A 79 4.45 -32.95 -11.77
C PRO A 79 4.68 -31.44 -11.58
N TYR A 80 5.32 -31.06 -10.45
CA TYR A 80 5.56 -29.65 -10.10
C TYR A 80 6.31 -28.88 -11.22
N SER A 81 7.34 -29.52 -11.83
CA SER A 81 8.11 -28.90 -12.91
C SER A 81 7.25 -28.57 -14.14
N PHE A 82 6.30 -29.41 -14.47
CA PHE A 82 5.35 -29.20 -15.57
C PHE A 82 4.43 -28.02 -15.24
N VAL A 83 3.78 -28.03 -14.08
CA VAL A 83 2.87 -26.98 -13.67
C VAL A 83 3.59 -25.63 -13.52
N ASP A 84 4.80 -25.63 -12.96
CA ASP A 84 5.59 -24.41 -12.76
C ASP A 84 6.06 -23.80 -14.09
N SER A 85 6.32 -24.62 -15.11
CA SER A 85 6.63 -24.13 -16.47
C SER A 85 5.46 -23.34 -17.05
N ILE A 86 4.23 -23.83 -16.89
CA ILE A 86 3.01 -23.15 -17.33
C ILE A 86 2.77 -21.86 -16.52
N ALA A 87 2.90 -21.94 -15.19
CA ALA A 87 2.73 -20.77 -14.32
C ALA A 87 3.75 -19.65 -14.62
N LYS A 88 4.97 -19.97 -15.06
CA LYS A 88 6.00 -19.01 -15.46
C LYS A 88 5.69 -18.30 -16.79
N MET A 89 4.84 -18.87 -17.65
CA MET A 89 4.40 -18.21 -18.87
C MET A 89 3.43 -17.05 -18.63
N ILE A 90 2.84 -16.98 -17.43
CA ILE A 90 1.99 -15.85 -17.05
C ILE A 90 2.87 -14.62 -16.76
N PRO A 91 2.63 -13.46 -17.40
CA PRO A 91 3.38 -12.23 -17.15
C PRO A 91 3.33 -11.77 -15.69
N ASN A 92 4.38 -11.07 -15.24
CA ASN A 92 4.44 -10.46 -13.91
C ASN A 92 3.90 -9.02 -13.96
N GLU A 93 2.59 -8.89 -14.17
CA GLU A 93 1.92 -7.59 -14.18
C GLU A 93 0.89 -7.53 -13.05
N LEU A 94 0.62 -6.31 -12.57
CA LEU A 94 -0.40 -6.09 -11.55
C LEU A 94 -1.79 -6.45 -12.12
N ASN A 95 -2.61 -7.10 -11.32
CA ASN A 95 -3.96 -7.56 -11.70
C ASN A 95 -3.98 -8.46 -12.96
N MET A 96 -2.92 -9.27 -13.14
CA MET A 96 -2.87 -10.27 -14.20
C MET A 96 -3.85 -11.40 -13.92
N THR A 97 -4.72 -11.68 -14.89
CA THR A 97 -5.64 -12.82 -14.88
C THR A 97 -5.18 -13.87 -15.88
N ILE A 98 -5.68 -15.11 -15.74
CA ILE A 98 -5.39 -16.20 -16.68
C ILE A 98 -5.88 -15.85 -18.08
N ASP A 99 -7.08 -15.28 -18.23
CA ASP A 99 -7.60 -14.86 -19.53
C ASP A 99 -6.75 -13.77 -20.18
N LYS A 100 -6.32 -12.78 -19.41
CA LYS A 100 -5.39 -11.76 -19.88
C LYS A 100 -4.05 -12.36 -20.30
N ALA A 101 -3.52 -13.30 -19.54
CA ALA A 101 -2.28 -13.99 -19.87
C ALA A 101 -2.41 -14.81 -21.17
N LEU A 102 -3.52 -15.54 -21.39
CA LEU A 102 -3.80 -16.25 -22.63
C LEU A 102 -3.92 -15.29 -23.84
N SER A 103 -4.42 -14.09 -23.64
CA SER A 103 -4.50 -13.08 -24.71
C SER A 103 -3.13 -12.53 -25.09
N MET A 104 -2.22 -12.38 -24.12
CA MET A 104 -0.91 -11.73 -24.29
C MET A 104 0.19 -12.71 -24.70
N ASN A 105 0.14 -13.96 -24.22
CA ASN A 105 1.17 -14.96 -24.48
C ASN A 105 0.69 -16.01 -25.48
N ALA A 106 1.19 -15.92 -26.72
CA ALA A 106 0.82 -16.81 -27.81
C ALA A 106 1.27 -18.27 -27.57
N GLU A 107 2.38 -18.49 -26.87
CA GLU A 107 2.89 -19.83 -26.54
C GLU A 107 1.98 -20.50 -25.50
N LEU A 108 1.57 -19.79 -24.48
CA LEU A 108 0.62 -20.28 -23.47
C LEU A 108 -0.71 -20.63 -24.12
N ARG A 109 -1.22 -19.76 -25.02
CA ARG A 109 -2.44 -20.02 -25.78
C ARG A 109 -2.33 -21.29 -26.63
N LYS A 110 -1.24 -21.45 -27.38
CA LYS A 110 -1.01 -22.63 -28.20
C LYS A 110 -0.99 -23.91 -27.35
N LEU A 111 -0.33 -23.88 -26.19
CA LEU A 111 -0.34 -25.01 -25.27
C LEU A 111 -1.75 -25.34 -24.76
N TYR A 112 -2.49 -24.31 -24.37
CA TYR A 112 -3.89 -24.44 -23.93
C TYR A 112 -4.78 -25.07 -25.01
N GLU A 113 -4.57 -24.75 -26.30
CA GLU A 113 -5.35 -25.27 -27.42
C GLU A 113 -4.93 -26.68 -27.87
N SER A 114 -3.65 -27.06 -27.69
CA SER A 114 -3.07 -28.29 -28.23
C SER A 114 -2.86 -29.41 -27.23
N ASP A 115 -2.80 -29.11 -25.94
CA ASP A 115 -2.52 -30.10 -24.88
C ASP A 115 -3.73 -30.20 -23.94
N GLU A 116 -4.37 -31.37 -23.92
CA GLU A 116 -5.57 -31.64 -23.14
C GLU A 116 -5.35 -31.48 -21.64
N GLN A 117 -4.15 -31.85 -21.15
CA GLN A 117 -3.82 -31.72 -19.72
C GLN A 117 -3.65 -30.25 -19.30
N VAL A 118 -3.04 -29.43 -20.17
CA VAL A 118 -2.93 -27.98 -19.97
C VAL A 118 -4.31 -27.34 -20.05
N HIS A 119 -5.15 -27.76 -20.99
CA HIS A 119 -6.51 -27.26 -21.15
C HIS A 119 -7.33 -27.44 -19.85
N VAL A 120 -7.36 -28.66 -19.33
CA VAL A 120 -8.10 -28.97 -18.07
C VAL A 120 -7.50 -28.21 -16.88
N LEU A 121 -6.16 -28.14 -16.77
CA LEU A 121 -5.49 -27.38 -15.70
C LEU A 121 -5.89 -25.91 -15.72
N ILE A 122 -5.87 -25.28 -16.89
CA ILE A 122 -6.19 -23.85 -17.06
C ILE A 122 -7.68 -23.61 -16.79
N ASP A 123 -8.59 -24.42 -17.32
CA ASP A 123 -10.03 -24.24 -17.11
C ASP A 123 -10.42 -24.40 -15.65
N MET A 124 -9.88 -25.39 -14.94
CA MET A 124 -10.08 -25.51 -13.51
C MET A 124 -9.51 -24.33 -12.73
N SER A 125 -8.35 -23.83 -13.15
CA SER A 125 -7.71 -22.66 -12.54
C SER A 125 -8.54 -21.40 -12.73
N LYS A 126 -9.12 -21.15 -13.90
CA LYS A 126 -10.03 -20.02 -14.17
C LYS A 126 -11.24 -20.02 -13.25
N ARG A 127 -11.80 -21.20 -12.95
CA ARG A 127 -12.97 -21.32 -12.07
C ARG A 127 -12.66 -20.97 -10.62
N LEU A 128 -11.41 -21.09 -10.20
CA LEU A 128 -10.96 -20.85 -8.83
C LEU A 128 -10.20 -19.50 -8.69
N GLU A 129 -9.79 -18.90 -9.80
CA GLU A 129 -9.10 -17.61 -9.80
C GLU A 129 -9.97 -16.54 -9.12
N GLY A 130 -9.36 -15.73 -8.26
CA GLY A 130 -10.04 -14.67 -7.52
C GLY A 130 -10.78 -15.12 -6.26
N LEU A 131 -11.00 -16.43 -6.05
CA LEU A 131 -11.64 -16.90 -4.82
C LEU A 131 -10.74 -16.66 -3.60
N PRO A 132 -11.30 -16.37 -2.42
CA PRO A 132 -10.56 -16.27 -1.17
C PRO A 132 -9.82 -17.57 -0.87
N ARG A 133 -8.55 -17.46 -0.45
CA ARG A 133 -7.70 -18.59 -0.09
C ARG A 133 -7.34 -18.62 1.38
N HIS A 134 -6.90 -17.51 1.90
CA HIS A 134 -6.49 -17.37 3.29
C HIS A 134 -6.84 -16.00 3.82
N THR A 135 -6.95 -15.90 5.13
CA THR A 135 -7.10 -14.63 5.83
C THR A 135 -5.74 -14.15 6.31
N SER A 136 -5.54 -12.85 6.28
CA SER A 136 -4.41 -12.16 6.90
C SER A 136 -4.90 -10.88 7.56
N MET A 137 -4.03 -10.26 8.30
CA MET A 137 -4.30 -8.99 8.96
C MET A 137 -3.98 -7.84 8.01
N HIS A 138 -4.84 -6.83 7.98
CA HIS A 138 -4.57 -5.60 7.20
C HIS A 138 -3.29 -4.94 7.69
N ALA A 139 -2.46 -4.49 6.75
CA ALA A 139 -1.14 -3.94 7.09
C ALA A 139 -1.20 -2.68 7.98
N ALA A 140 -2.27 -1.90 7.87
CA ALA A 140 -2.40 -0.60 8.52
C ALA A 140 -3.74 -0.40 9.26
N GLY A 141 -4.83 -0.99 8.75
CA GLY A 141 -6.20 -0.71 9.17
C GLY A 141 -6.55 -1.16 10.59
N VAL A 142 -7.03 -0.21 11.37
CA VAL A 142 -7.52 -0.43 12.73
C VAL A 142 -8.88 0.22 12.86
N VAL A 143 -9.83 -0.48 13.50
CA VAL A 143 -11.13 0.08 13.85
C VAL A 143 -11.15 0.38 15.34
N ILE A 144 -11.68 1.54 15.70
CA ILE A 144 -11.93 1.94 17.09
C ILE A 144 -13.43 2.06 17.28
N CYS A 145 -14.00 1.16 18.08
CA CYS A 145 -15.44 1.08 18.33
C CYS A 145 -15.82 1.89 19.59
N PRO A 146 -17.05 2.42 19.67
CA PRO A 146 -17.54 3.11 20.89
C PRO A 146 -17.75 2.14 22.06
N GLU A 147 -18.10 0.88 21.75
CA GLU A 147 -18.25 -0.23 22.70
C GLU A 147 -17.35 -1.41 22.28
N ALA A 148 -17.47 -2.56 22.95
CA ALA A 148 -16.73 -3.76 22.57
C ALA A 148 -17.00 -4.13 21.09
N ALA A 149 -15.94 -4.45 20.36
CA ALA A 149 -16.02 -4.63 18.90
C ALA A 149 -16.92 -5.80 18.48
N ASP A 150 -17.07 -6.83 19.33
CA ASP A 150 -17.95 -7.97 19.11
C ASP A 150 -19.44 -7.63 19.18
N HIS A 151 -19.81 -6.44 19.68
CA HIS A 151 -21.17 -5.92 19.58
C HIS A 151 -21.52 -5.46 18.16
N PHE A 152 -20.54 -5.15 17.34
CA PHE A 152 -20.71 -4.60 15.99
C PHE A 152 -20.37 -5.60 14.89
N VAL A 153 -19.34 -6.42 15.10
CA VAL A 153 -18.78 -7.31 14.08
C VAL A 153 -18.31 -8.63 14.68
N PRO A 154 -18.47 -9.75 14.00
CA PRO A 154 -17.86 -11.00 14.44
C PRO A 154 -16.33 -10.89 14.39
N LEU A 155 -15.68 -11.45 15.40
CA LEU A 155 -14.23 -11.44 15.54
C LEU A 155 -13.64 -12.83 15.25
N SER A 156 -12.39 -12.84 14.78
CA SER A 156 -11.60 -14.05 14.55
C SER A 156 -10.29 -13.97 15.32
N ARG A 157 -9.79 -15.12 15.76
CA ARG A 157 -8.47 -15.22 16.39
C ARG A 157 -7.49 -15.88 15.43
N GLY A 158 -6.39 -15.18 15.13
CA GLY A 158 -5.28 -15.72 14.38
C GLY A 158 -4.51 -16.80 15.17
N SER A 159 -3.68 -17.56 14.49
CA SER A 159 -2.80 -18.58 15.09
C SER A 159 -1.77 -18.00 16.08
N ASP A 160 -1.42 -16.74 15.89
CA ASP A 160 -0.53 -15.95 16.75
C ASP A 160 -1.25 -15.31 17.95
N GLY A 161 -2.57 -15.54 18.09
CA GLY A 161 -3.40 -14.97 19.13
C GLY A 161 -3.95 -13.57 18.84
N SER A 162 -3.61 -12.98 17.71
CA SER A 162 -4.16 -11.68 17.26
C SER A 162 -5.68 -11.76 17.04
N ILE A 163 -6.37 -10.67 17.33
CA ILE A 163 -7.81 -10.55 17.08
C ILE A 163 -8.04 -9.63 15.88
N THR A 164 -8.82 -10.13 14.92
CA THR A 164 -9.21 -9.37 13.74
C THR A 164 -10.73 -9.41 13.55
N THR A 165 -11.26 -8.44 12.81
CA THR A 165 -12.64 -8.53 12.32
C THR A 165 -12.77 -9.72 11.35
N GLN A 166 -13.99 -10.25 11.18
CA GLN A 166 -14.28 -11.20 10.09
C GLN A 166 -14.78 -10.51 8.82
N PHE A 167 -15.10 -9.23 8.91
CA PHE A 167 -15.54 -8.42 7.78
C PHE A 167 -14.41 -7.58 7.22
N THR A 168 -14.45 -7.39 5.89
CA THR A 168 -13.50 -6.52 5.17
C THR A 168 -13.80 -5.06 5.44
N MET A 169 -12.84 -4.20 5.07
CA MET A 169 -12.92 -2.75 5.20
C MET A 169 -14.24 -2.17 4.66
N THR A 170 -14.66 -2.57 3.46
CA THR A 170 -15.88 -2.06 2.82
C THR A 170 -17.13 -2.35 3.65
N THR A 171 -17.24 -3.58 4.16
CA THR A 171 -18.38 -3.97 5.00
C THR A 171 -18.38 -3.22 6.34
N LEU A 172 -17.19 -2.94 6.92
CA LEU A 172 -17.07 -2.17 8.15
C LEU A 172 -17.54 -0.73 7.96
N GLU A 173 -17.21 -0.11 6.83
CA GLU A 173 -17.69 1.22 6.45
C GLU A 173 -19.21 1.26 6.27
N GLU A 174 -19.79 0.26 5.62
CA GLU A 174 -21.26 0.10 5.49
C GLU A 174 -21.97 -0.02 6.85
N LEU A 175 -21.30 -0.61 7.85
CA LEU A 175 -21.78 -0.70 9.23
C LEU A 175 -21.56 0.59 10.02
N GLY A 176 -20.97 1.63 9.42
CA GLY A 176 -20.72 2.92 10.05
C GLY A 176 -19.51 2.93 11.00
N LEU A 177 -18.62 1.93 10.91
CA LEU A 177 -17.40 1.88 11.71
C LEU A 177 -16.28 2.66 11.03
N LEU A 178 -15.63 3.54 11.78
CA LEU A 178 -14.53 4.37 11.29
C LEU A 178 -13.24 3.55 11.26
N LYS A 179 -12.64 3.45 10.08
CA LYS A 179 -11.31 2.91 9.87
C LYS A 179 -10.26 4.00 10.08
N MET A 180 -9.17 3.65 10.71
CA MET A 180 -7.96 4.46 10.79
C MET A 180 -6.79 3.63 10.27
N ASP A 181 -6.05 4.16 9.30
CA ASP A 181 -4.87 3.50 8.76
C ASP A 181 -3.61 4.04 9.45
N PHE A 182 -3.01 3.22 10.29
CA PHE A 182 -1.71 3.49 10.91
C PHE A 182 -0.61 2.95 10.01
N LEU A 183 -0.17 3.77 9.08
CA LEU A 183 0.82 3.40 8.08
C LEU A 183 2.23 3.40 8.67
N GLY A 184 2.98 2.32 8.45
CA GLY A 184 4.40 2.25 8.78
C GLY A 184 5.25 2.73 7.61
N LEU A 185 5.70 3.98 7.62
CA LEU A 185 6.47 4.56 6.54
C LEU A 185 7.98 4.43 6.81
N ARG A 186 8.66 3.60 6.01
CA ARG A 186 10.12 3.36 6.15
C ARG A 186 10.94 4.63 5.97
N THR A 187 10.48 5.56 5.12
CA THR A 187 11.16 6.84 4.91
C THR A 187 11.24 7.67 6.17
N LEU A 188 10.20 7.68 7.01
CA LEU A 188 10.24 8.35 8.31
C LEU A 188 11.30 7.72 9.23
N THR A 189 11.46 6.40 9.20
CA THR A 189 12.52 5.71 9.95
C THR A 189 13.91 6.12 9.46
N VAL A 190 14.11 6.22 8.15
CA VAL A 190 15.39 6.67 7.55
C VAL A 190 15.70 8.10 7.98
N ILE A 191 14.72 9.00 7.96
CA ILE A 191 14.86 10.38 8.40
C ILE A 191 15.23 10.44 9.89
N ASP A 192 14.50 9.72 10.75
CA ASP A 192 14.77 9.66 12.19
C ASP A 192 16.19 9.17 12.49
N HIS A 193 16.63 8.11 11.81
CA HIS A 193 17.98 7.60 11.97
C HIS A 193 19.04 8.61 11.47
N ALA A 194 18.80 9.26 10.33
CA ALA A 194 19.73 10.27 9.81
C ALA A 194 19.87 11.46 10.77
N VAL A 195 18.76 11.97 11.33
CA VAL A 195 18.78 13.05 12.32
C VAL A 195 19.58 12.64 13.56
N LYS A 196 19.34 11.44 14.09
CA LYS A 196 20.09 10.92 15.25
C LYS A 196 21.57 10.73 14.98
N MET A 197 21.94 10.26 13.78
CA MET A 197 23.34 10.11 13.38
C MET A 197 24.04 11.48 13.30
N ILE A 198 23.39 12.48 12.71
CA ILE A 198 23.93 13.84 12.62
C ILE A 198 24.12 14.42 14.03
N GLU A 199 23.15 14.30 14.91
CA GLU A 199 23.24 14.76 16.30
C GLU A 199 24.39 14.08 17.04
N HIS A 200 24.55 12.76 16.88
CA HIS A 200 25.63 11.99 17.48
C HIS A 200 27.03 12.41 16.99
N ASP A 201 27.18 12.59 15.66
CA ASP A 201 28.50 12.82 15.05
C ASP A 201 28.93 14.29 15.14
N THR A 202 27.98 15.23 15.12
CA THR A 202 28.27 16.67 15.04
C THR A 202 27.87 17.44 16.30
N GLY A 203 27.04 16.85 17.16
CA GLY A 203 26.41 17.55 18.29
C GLY A 203 25.32 18.53 17.87
N VAL A 204 24.96 18.59 16.59
CA VAL A 204 23.95 19.51 16.05
C VAL A 204 22.59 18.81 16.03
N LYS A 205 21.63 19.34 16.79
CA LYS A 205 20.25 18.89 16.72
C LYS A 205 19.54 19.61 15.57
N LEU A 206 19.11 18.85 14.57
CA LEU A 206 18.35 19.38 13.45
C LEU A 206 16.90 19.71 13.86
N ASP A 207 16.46 20.89 13.51
CA ASP A 207 15.07 21.29 13.60
C ASP A 207 14.42 21.08 12.22
N MET A 208 13.62 20.01 12.10
CA MET A 208 13.00 19.62 10.83
C MET A 208 11.92 20.57 10.34
N GLU A 209 11.34 21.38 11.27
CA GLU A 209 10.30 22.35 10.91
C GLU A 209 10.88 23.65 10.30
N HIS A 210 12.15 23.93 10.60
CA HIS A 210 12.83 25.15 10.16
C HIS A 210 13.98 24.91 9.20
N LEU A 211 14.01 23.75 8.53
CA LEU A 211 14.97 23.48 7.47
C LEU A 211 14.74 24.38 6.26
N ASP A 212 15.85 24.79 5.61
CA ASP A 212 15.80 25.43 4.30
C ASP A 212 15.63 24.38 3.21
N TYR A 213 14.39 24.23 2.73
CA TYR A 213 14.07 23.30 1.65
C TYR A 213 14.47 23.82 0.25
N ASN A 214 15.06 25.02 0.16
CA ASN A 214 15.54 25.60 -1.08
C ASN A 214 17.06 25.53 -1.22
N ASP A 215 17.71 24.59 -0.51
CA ASP A 215 19.15 24.34 -0.67
C ASP A 215 19.49 24.01 -2.13
N LYS A 216 20.26 24.91 -2.77
CA LYS A 216 20.59 24.80 -4.19
C LYS A 216 21.33 23.50 -4.54
N LYS A 217 22.19 22.98 -3.66
CA LYS A 217 22.92 21.74 -3.92
C LYS A 217 22.00 20.54 -3.97
N VAL A 218 20.98 20.51 -3.09
CA VAL A 218 19.95 19.47 -3.10
C VAL A 218 19.13 19.57 -4.37
N LEU A 219 18.62 20.76 -4.73
CA LEU A 219 17.84 20.98 -5.94
C LEU A 219 18.61 20.62 -7.20
N ASP A 220 19.87 21.04 -7.32
CA ASP A 220 20.74 20.67 -8.43
C ASP A 220 20.95 19.15 -8.52
N SER A 221 21.05 18.46 -7.38
CA SER A 221 21.17 16.98 -7.35
C SER A 221 19.91 16.29 -7.89
N LEU A 222 18.72 16.78 -7.53
CA LEU A 222 17.44 16.27 -8.05
C LEU A 222 17.33 16.46 -9.57
N CYS A 223 17.84 17.57 -10.12
CA CYS A 223 17.90 17.83 -11.56
C CYS A 223 18.74 16.80 -12.33
N THR A 224 19.62 16.06 -11.68
CA THR A 224 20.41 15.00 -12.34
C THR A 224 19.58 13.73 -12.58
N GLY A 225 18.45 13.58 -11.91
CA GLY A 225 17.64 12.36 -11.88
C GLY A 225 18.30 11.17 -11.17
N ARG A 226 19.37 11.40 -10.41
CA ARG A 226 20.01 10.41 -9.52
C ARG A 226 19.28 10.42 -8.17
N THR A 227 18.04 9.98 -8.18
CA THR A 227 17.10 10.08 -7.05
C THR A 227 16.79 8.71 -6.45
N ASP A 228 17.73 7.76 -6.56
CA ASP A 228 17.62 6.47 -5.88
C ASP A 228 17.59 6.69 -4.36
N GLY A 229 16.61 6.09 -3.69
CA GLY A 229 16.40 6.26 -2.25
C GLY A 229 15.71 7.57 -1.84
N VAL A 230 15.37 8.44 -2.80
CA VAL A 230 14.56 9.64 -2.52
C VAL A 230 13.08 9.30 -2.69
N PHE A 231 12.34 9.32 -1.61
CA PHE A 231 10.91 8.93 -1.60
C PHE A 231 10.10 9.60 -2.71
N GLN A 232 9.26 8.83 -3.38
CA GLN A 232 8.44 9.22 -4.54
C GLN A 232 9.22 9.60 -5.82
N LEU A 233 10.53 9.89 -5.76
CA LEU A 233 11.32 10.31 -6.91
C LEU A 233 12.14 9.18 -7.55
N GLU A 234 11.96 7.92 -7.11
CA GLU A 234 12.82 6.78 -7.48
C GLU A 234 12.41 6.09 -8.80
N SER A 235 11.16 6.23 -9.24
CA SER A 235 10.70 5.53 -10.44
C SER A 235 11.40 6.06 -11.70
N GLY A 236 11.59 5.22 -12.71
CA GLY A 236 12.25 5.61 -13.96
C GLY A 236 11.59 6.80 -14.64
N GLY A 237 10.24 6.85 -14.64
CA GLY A 237 9.49 7.98 -15.17
C GLY A 237 9.72 9.26 -14.36
N MET A 238 9.69 9.18 -13.03
CA MET A 238 9.93 10.34 -12.16
C MET A 238 11.36 10.86 -12.28
N LYS A 239 12.36 9.97 -12.40
CA LYS A 239 13.76 10.36 -12.67
C LYS A 239 13.91 11.15 -13.97
N SER A 240 13.24 10.70 -15.04
CA SER A 240 13.23 11.42 -16.32
C SER A 240 12.50 12.75 -16.20
N PHE A 241 11.36 12.77 -15.52
CA PHE A 241 10.59 13.98 -15.29
C PHE A 241 11.38 15.03 -14.48
N MET A 242 12.10 14.65 -13.41
CA MET A 242 12.92 15.57 -12.65
C MET A 242 14.06 16.20 -13.47
N LYS A 243 14.65 15.47 -14.44
CA LYS A 243 15.65 16.01 -15.38
C LYS A 243 15.09 17.08 -16.29
N GLU A 244 13.82 16.96 -16.69
CA GLU A 244 13.13 17.90 -17.56
C GLU A 244 12.60 19.10 -16.77
N LEU A 245 11.99 18.86 -15.62
CA LEU A 245 11.43 19.88 -14.73
C LEU A 245 12.49 20.85 -14.22
N LYS A 246 13.67 20.36 -13.83
CA LYS A 246 14.78 21.11 -13.24
C LYS A 246 14.32 22.04 -12.11
N PRO A 247 13.81 21.50 -11.02
CA PRO A 247 13.23 22.30 -9.95
C PRO A 247 14.23 23.29 -9.37
N GLN A 248 13.78 24.52 -9.14
CA GLN A 248 14.58 25.61 -8.59
C GLN A 248 14.23 25.93 -7.12
N ASN A 249 13.11 25.40 -6.65
CA ASN A 249 12.58 25.61 -5.31
C ASN A 249 11.68 24.44 -4.90
N LEU A 250 11.21 24.43 -3.64
CA LEU A 250 10.29 23.40 -3.14
C LEU A 250 8.96 23.41 -3.88
N GLU A 251 8.45 24.58 -4.25
CA GLU A 251 7.16 24.74 -4.94
C GLU A 251 7.17 24.04 -6.30
N ASP A 252 8.28 24.09 -7.04
CA ASP A 252 8.44 23.37 -8.30
C ASP A 252 8.34 21.84 -8.08
N ILE A 253 8.91 21.33 -6.98
CA ILE A 253 8.82 19.90 -6.64
C ILE A 253 7.39 19.51 -6.30
N ILE A 254 6.69 20.31 -5.49
CA ILE A 254 5.30 20.08 -5.11
C ILE A 254 4.40 20.06 -6.37
N ALA A 255 4.55 21.06 -7.23
CA ALA A 255 3.83 21.13 -8.49
C ALA A 255 4.15 19.94 -9.40
N GLY A 256 5.44 19.61 -9.52
CA GLY A 256 5.92 18.50 -10.35
C GLY A 256 5.35 17.15 -9.93
N ILE A 257 5.39 16.82 -8.64
CA ILE A 257 4.82 15.57 -8.11
C ILE A 257 3.31 15.51 -8.40
N SER A 258 2.59 16.60 -8.15
CA SER A 258 1.14 16.69 -8.37
C SER A 258 0.76 16.50 -9.84
N LEU A 259 1.47 17.14 -10.76
CA LEU A 259 1.26 17.02 -12.20
C LEU A 259 1.60 15.61 -12.72
N TYR A 260 2.71 15.04 -12.27
CA TYR A 260 3.13 13.70 -12.68
C TYR A 260 2.11 12.63 -12.26
N LEU A 261 1.61 12.69 -11.04
CA LEU A 261 0.55 11.79 -10.57
C LEU A 261 -0.74 11.94 -11.37
N SER A 262 -1.11 13.17 -11.77
CA SER A 262 -2.26 13.41 -12.62
C SER A 262 -2.10 12.81 -14.02
N LEU A 263 -0.90 12.88 -14.61
CA LEU A 263 -0.62 12.37 -15.97
C LEU A 263 -0.65 10.83 -16.04
N ILE A 264 -0.32 10.12 -14.96
CA ILE A 264 -0.39 8.64 -14.93
C ILE A 264 -1.84 8.13 -15.01
N HIS A 265 -2.81 8.94 -14.61
CA HIS A 265 -4.23 8.58 -14.61
C HIS A 265 -4.99 9.00 -15.86
N ILE A 266 -4.34 9.65 -16.82
CA ILE A 266 -4.86 9.98 -18.15
C ILE A 266 -4.35 8.98 -19.19
#